data_3752bc78850a10bb1ede63977092f93c
#
_entry.id   3752bc78850a10bb1ede63977092f93c
#
_cell.length_a   1.000
_cell.length_b   1.000
_cell.length_c   1.000
_cell.angle_alpha   90.00
_cell.angle_beta   90.00
_cell.angle_gamma   90.00
#
_symmetry.space_group_name_H-M   'P 1'
#
loop_
_entity.id
_entity.type
_entity.pdbx_description
1 polymer ?
#
loop_
_entity_poly.entity_id
_entity_poly.type
_entity_poly.pdbx_seq_one_letter_code
_entity_poly.pdbx_strand_id
1 'polypeptide(L)'
;TNRLRHLQLVPLSEGYALVVVVTDAGVARDSVIRIPTDMGSEELDMISRMISQSFYNCPMSLIAGKLEKELGDSLRDRSAFIEELLHTMEGSLNANAHRLALSGATRMLEYPEYNDFKRARDLMTAVEKKDELYRMVKNAGVMEVSVRIGSELGEDIFKDCSLVTAT
;
A
#
# COMPACT_ATOMS: atom_id res chain seq x y z
N THR A 1 7.14 4.43 -11.12
CA THR A 1 5.90 5.18 -11.45
C THR A 1 4.77 4.17 -11.55
N ASN A 2 3.84 4.16 -10.59
CA ASN A 2 2.67 3.27 -10.64
C ASN A 2 1.67 3.77 -11.67
N ARG A 3 1.39 2.95 -12.70
CA ARG A 3 0.41 3.25 -13.75
C ARG A 3 -0.79 2.31 -13.63
N LEU A 4 -1.98 2.84 -13.80
CA LEU A 4 -3.21 2.05 -13.74
C LEU A 4 -3.25 1.03 -14.88
N ARG A 5 -3.52 -0.22 -14.53
CA ARG A 5 -3.80 -1.31 -15.50
C ARG A 5 -5.25 -1.72 -15.48
N HIS A 6 -5.84 -1.79 -14.30
CA HIS A 6 -7.24 -2.18 -14.13
C HIS A 6 -7.77 -1.65 -12.81
N LEU A 7 -9.05 -1.27 -12.82
CA LEU A 7 -9.82 -0.95 -11.64
C LEU A 7 -11.12 -1.74 -11.70
N GLN A 8 -11.48 -2.39 -10.61
CA GLN A 8 -12.73 -3.12 -10.46
C GLN A 8 -13.44 -2.70 -9.18
N LEU A 9 -14.73 -2.41 -9.27
CA LEU A 9 -15.63 -2.18 -8.16
C LEU A 9 -16.51 -3.43 -8.01
N VAL A 10 -16.46 -4.05 -6.84
CA VAL A 10 -17.23 -5.27 -6.56
C VAL A 10 -18.23 -4.97 -5.45
N PRO A 11 -19.54 -5.09 -5.68
CA PRO A 11 -20.53 -4.89 -4.63
C PRO A 11 -20.35 -5.95 -3.53
N LEU A 12 -20.33 -5.53 -2.27
CA LEU A 12 -20.23 -6.42 -1.11
C LEU A 12 -21.60 -6.62 -0.43
N SER A 13 -22.19 -5.51 -0.01
CA SER A 13 -23.49 -5.44 0.65
C SER A 13 -24.09 -4.06 0.42
N GLU A 14 -25.32 -3.84 0.86
CA GLU A 14 -25.96 -2.53 0.73
C GLU A 14 -25.09 -1.41 1.27
N GLY A 15 -24.74 -0.46 0.41
CA GLY A 15 -23.94 0.71 0.73
C GLY A 15 -22.43 0.50 0.79
N TYR A 16 -21.89 -0.66 0.39
CA TYR A 16 -20.45 -0.94 0.36
C TYR A 16 -19.99 -1.66 -0.91
N ALA A 17 -18.82 -1.30 -1.39
CA ALA A 17 -18.13 -1.97 -2.48
C ALA A 17 -16.65 -2.16 -2.18
N LEU A 18 -16.08 -3.23 -2.70
CA LEU A 18 -14.63 -3.45 -2.72
C LEU A 18 -14.05 -2.79 -3.98
N VAL A 19 -13.08 -1.93 -3.80
CA VAL A 19 -12.25 -1.36 -4.87
C VAL A 19 -11.00 -2.20 -5.02
N VAL A 20 -10.78 -2.75 -6.21
CA VAL A 20 -9.53 -3.45 -6.56
C VAL A 20 -8.79 -2.63 -7.60
N VAL A 21 -7.57 -2.21 -7.31
CA VAL A 21 -6.71 -1.44 -8.20
C VAL A 21 -5.48 -2.27 -8.57
N VAL A 22 -5.25 -2.47 -9.85
CA VAL A 22 -4.07 -3.16 -10.38
C VAL A 22 -3.19 -2.16 -11.13
N THR A 23 -1.91 -2.15 -10.83
CA THR A 23 -0.91 -1.28 -11.48
C THR A 23 0.09 -2.08 -12.33
N ASP A 24 0.91 -1.37 -13.08
CA ASP A 24 2.01 -1.94 -13.86
C ASP A 24 3.09 -2.63 -13.00
N ALA A 25 3.17 -2.28 -11.72
CA ALA A 25 4.03 -2.96 -10.75
C ALA A 25 3.46 -4.33 -10.28
N GLY A 26 2.35 -4.78 -10.84
CA GLY A 26 1.68 -6.04 -10.48
C GLY A 26 1.00 -6.01 -9.10
N VAL A 27 0.91 -4.85 -8.49
CA VAL A 27 0.32 -4.70 -7.16
C VAL A 27 -1.19 -4.56 -7.29
N ALA A 28 -1.92 -5.59 -6.86
CA ALA A 28 -3.35 -5.47 -6.59
C ALA A 28 -3.54 -4.80 -5.23
N ARG A 29 -4.40 -3.83 -5.18
CA ARG A 29 -4.85 -3.15 -3.97
C ARG A 29 -6.33 -3.36 -3.82
N ASP A 30 -6.74 -3.59 -2.60
CA ASP A 30 -8.14 -3.74 -2.21
C ASP A 30 -8.46 -2.80 -1.05
N SER A 31 -9.60 -2.15 -1.15
CA SER A 31 -10.13 -1.27 -0.11
C SER A 31 -11.65 -1.28 -0.17
N VAL A 32 -12.29 -1.23 0.99
CA VAL A 32 -13.74 -1.13 1.06
C VAL A 32 -14.13 0.33 1.14
N ILE A 33 -15.05 0.76 0.27
CA ILE A 33 -15.60 2.10 0.24
C ILE A 33 -17.11 2.09 0.43
N ARG A 34 -17.65 3.23 0.85
CA ARG A 34 -19.10 3.45 0.86
C ARG A 34 -19.59 3.80 -0.54
N ILE A 35 -20.73 3.23 -0.90
CA ILE A 35 -21.44 3.55 -2.14
C ILE A 35 -22.86 3.97 -1.82
N PRO A 36 -23.51 4.78 -2.67
CA PRO A 36 -24.93 5.03 -2.56
C PRO A 36 -25.73 3.73 -2.59
N THR A 37 -26.74 3.61 -1.73
CA THR A 37 -27.55 2.38 -1.58
C THR A 37 -28.38 2.04 -2.82
N ASP A 38 -28.63 3.03 -3.67
CA ASP A 38 -29.31 2.91 -4.95
C ASP A 38 -28.38 2.57 -6.12
N MET A 39 -27.06 2.45 -5.88
CA MET A 39 -26.06 2.10 -6.88
C MET A 39 -25.99 0.57 -7.06
N GLY A 40 -26.46 0.09 -8.20
CA GLY A 40 -26.48 -1.34 -8.52
C GLY A 40 -25.14 -1.86 -9.07
N SER A 41 -25.05 -3.19 -9.19
CA SER A 41 -23.87 -3.87 -9.76
C SER A 41 -23.55 -3.44 -11.19
N GLU A 42 -24.56 -3.20 -12.01
CA GLU A 42 -24.39 -2.76 -13.41
C GLU A 42 -23.75 -1.38 -13.49
N GLU A 43 -24.13 -0.45 -12.61
CA GLU A 43 -23.56 0.90 -12.51
C GLU A 43 -22.10 0.84 -12.06
N LEU A 44 -21.79 0.01 -11.05
CA LEU A 44 -20.42 -0.21 -10.60
C LEU A 44 -19.53 -0.82 -11.69
N ASP A 45 -20.04 -1.77 -12.45
CA ASP A 45 -19.33 -2.37 -13.59
C ASP A 45 -19.10 -1.38 -14.72
N MET A 46 -20.07 -0.52 -14.99
CA MET A 46 -19.93 0.54 -15.99
C MET A 46 -18.84 1.55 -15.58
N ILE A 47 -18.85 2.00 -14.32
CA ILE A 47 -17.83 2.92 -13.79
C ILE A 47 -16.44 2.26 -13.81
N SER A 48 -16.34 0.99 -13.41
CA SER A 48 -15.11 0.22 -13.43
C SER A 48 -14.49 0.15 -14.82
N ARG A 49 -15.29 -0.16 -15.82
CA ARG A 49 -14.87 -0.23 -17.24
C ARG A 49 -14.47 1.14 -17.76
N MET A 50 -15.26 2.16 -17.48
CA MET A 50 -14.98 3.53 -17.93
C MET A 50 -13.64 4.02 -17.37
N ILE A 51 -13.41 3.88 -16.07
CA ILE A 51 -12.15 4.29 -15.43
C ILE A 51 -10.97 3.47 -15.99
N SER A 52 -11.12 2.15 -16.10
CA SER A 52 -10.06 1.27 -16.61
C SER A 52 -9.67 1.60 -18.05
N GLN A 53 -10.63 1.96 -18.89
CA GLN A 53 -10.39 2.31 -20.29
C GLN A 53 -9.82 3.71 -20.46
N SER A 54 -10.44 4.71 -19.81
CA SER A 54 -10.03 6.13 -19.95
C SER A 54 -8.65 6.38 -19.34
N PHE A 55 -8.30 5.68 -18.28
CA PHE A 55 -7.05 5.90 -17.56
C PHE A 55 -6.04 4.74 -17.67
N TYR A 56 -6.23 3.85 -18.65
CA TYR A 56 -5.25 2.79 -18.90
C TYR A 56 -3.84 3.35 -19.10
N ASN A 57 -2.87 2.79 -18.40
CA ASN A 57 -1.46 3.23 -18.45
C ASN A 57 -1.21 4.68 -17.98
N CYS A 58 -2.21 5.32 -17.37
CA CYS A 58 -2.06 6.66 -16.78
C CYS A 58 -1.34 6.55 -15.44
N PRO A 59 -0.39 7.45 -15.13
CA PRO A 59 0.17 7.54 -13.79
C PRO A 59 -0.92 7.79 -12.75
N MET A 60 -0.92 6.99 -11.68
CA MET A 60 -1.93 7.09 -10.61
C MET A 60 -2.04 8.51 -10.04
N SER A 61 -0.92 9.22 -9.91
CA SER A 61 -0.87 10.61 -9.40
C SER A 61 -1.62 11.64 -10.26
N LEU A 62 -1.91 11.31 -11.53
CA LEU A 62 -2.63 12.21 -12.44
C LEU A 62 -4.11 11.83 -12.59
N ILE A 63 -4.51 10.67 -12.09
CA ILE A 63 -5.88 10.17 -12.30
C ILE A 63 -6.88 11.03 -11.54
N ALA A 64 -6.60 11.43 -10.31
CA ALA A 64 -7.50 12.23 -9.49
C ALA A 64 -7.94 13.52 -10.22
N GLY A 65 -6.98 14.33 -10.65
CA GLY A 65 -7.29 15.59 -11.32
C GLY A 65 -7.95 15.45 -12.71
N LYS A 66 -7.77 14.30 -13.37
CA LYS A 66 -8.42 14.00 -14.63
C LYS A 66 -9.83 13.44 -14.43
N LEU A 67 -10.01 12.58 -13.45
CA LEU A 67 -11.29 11.97 -13.13
C LEU A 67 -12.33 13.03 -12.74
N GLU A 68 -11.91 13.99 -11.92
CA GLU A 68 -12.75 15.12 -11.53
C GLU A 68 -13.23 15.94 -12.73
N LYS A 69 -12.39 16.10 -13.74
CA LYS A 69 -12.72 16.81 -14.99
C LYS A 69 -13.63 16.02 -15.93
N GLU A 70 -13.36 14.71 -16.09
CA GLU A 70 -14.06 13.88 -17.10
C GLU A 70 -15.39 13.33 -16.57
N LEU A 71 -15.49 13.06 -15.27
CA LEU A 71 -16.69 12.50 -14.66
C LEU A 71 -17.60 13.54 -14.02
N GLY A 72 -17.12 14.76 -13.77
CA GLY A 72 -17.84 15.78 -13.03
C GLY A 72 -19.21 16.12 -13.58
N ASP A 73 -19.43 16.04 -14.90
CA ASP A 73 -20.71 16.31 -15.52
C ASP A 73 -21.66 15.10 -15.56
N SER A 74 -21.11 13.89 -15.69
CA SER A 74 -21.90 12.66 -15.77
C SER A 74 -22.28 12.06 -14.42
N LEU A 75 -21.56 12.43 -13.35
CA LEU A 75 -21.72 11.85 -12.01
C LEU A 75 -21.85 12.92 -10.91
N ARG A 76 -22.42 14.09 -11.23
CA ARG A 76 -22.64 15.17 -10.24
C ARG A 76 -23.43 14.69 -9.02
N ASP A 77 -24.42 13.85 -9.24
CA ASP A 77 -25.23 13.27 -8.18
C ASP A 77 -24.49 12.22 -7.33
N ARG A 78 -23.26 11.84 -7.74
CA ARG A 78 -22.40 10.84 -7.13
C ARG A 78 -21.06 11.42 -6.63
N SER A 79 -20.98 12.74 -6.45
CA SER A 79 -19.73 13.44 -6.09
C SER A 79 -19.05 12.86 -4.85
N ALA A 80 -19.80 12.59 -3.79
CA ALA A 80 -19.27 12.01 -2.55
C ALA A 80 -18.64 10.62 -2.76
N PHE A 81 -19.25 9.78 -3.61
CA PHE A 81 -18.69 8.48 -3.98
C PHE A 81 -17.40 8.63 -4.79
N ILE A 82 -17.37 9.57 -5.73
CA ILE A 82 -16.17 9.85 -6.54
C ILE A 82 -15.03 10.37 -5.68
N GLU A 83 -15.29 11.27 -4.74
CA GLU A 83 -14.30 11.75 -3.78
C GLU A 83 -13.72 10.62 -2.93
N GLU A 84 -14.57 9.73 -2.42
CA GLU A 84 -14.11 8.58 -1.62
C GLU A 84 -13.30 7.58 -2.47
N LEU A 85 -13.71 7.35 -3.72
CA LEU A 85 -12.97 6.52 -4.67
C LEU A 85 -11.59 7.13 -4.98
N LEU A 86 -11.53 8.43 -5.25
CA LEU A 86 -10.28 9.15 -5.50
C LEU A 86 -9.33 9.09 -4.30
N HIS A 87 -9.85 9.38 -3.11
CA HIS A 87 -9.08 9.30 -1.87
C HIS A 87 -8.51 7.88 -1.65
N THR A 88 -9.31 6.87 -1.95
CA THR A 88 -8.88 5.46 -1.88
C THR A 88 -7.78 5.15 -2.89
N MET A 89 -7.90 5.65 -4.11
CA MET A 89 -6.89 5.49 -5.16
C MET A 89 -5.58 6.21 -4.81
N GLU A 90 -5.64 7.42 -4.26
CA GLU A 90 -4.49 8.19 -3.79
C GLU A 90 -3.82 7.54 -2.57
N GLY A 91 -4.60 7.08 -1.61
CA GLY A 91 -4.13 6.32 -0.46
C GLY A 91 -3.40 5.05 -0.87
N SER A 92 -3.78 4.46 -2.01
CA SER A 92 -3.09 3.33 -2.62
C SER A 92 -1.67 3.67 -3.11
N LEU A 93 -1.39 4.92 -3.45
CA LEU A 93 -0.04 5.38 -3.79
C LEU A 93 0.87 5.43 -2.57
N ASN A 94 0.36 5.93 -1.46
CA ASN A 94 1.12 6.11 -0.22
C ASN A 94 1.33 4.78 0.52
N ALA A 95 0.37 3.88 0.45
CA ALA A 95 0.45 2.58 1.12
C ALA A 95 1.41 1.59 0.41
N ASN A 96 1.81 1.82 -0.86
CA ASN A 96 2.92 1.08 -1.49
C ASN A 96 4.29 1.44 -0.89
N ALA A 97 4.40 2.61 -0.27
CA ALA A 97 5.62 3.01 0.39
C ALA A 97 5.95 2.14 1.62
N HIS A 98 4.97 1.41 2.18
CA HIS A 98 5.10 0.77 3.50
C HIS A 98 4.75 -0.73 3.53
N ARG A 99 4.75 -1.42 2.37
CA ARG A 99 4.60 -2.89 2.37
C ARG A 99 5.93 -3.57 2.66
N LEU A 100 6.29 -3.63 3.93
CA LEU A 100 7.30 -4.54 4.41
C LEU A 100 6.61 -5.87 4.75
N ALA A 101 6.88 -6.92 3.95
CA ALA A 101 6.51 -8.29 4.31
C ALA A 101 7.62 -8.85 5.20
N LEU A 102 7.31 -9.04 6.47
CA LEU A 102 8.23 -9.61 7.44
C LEU A 102 7.98 -11.11 7.56
N SER A 103 9.01 -11.90 7.36
CA SER A 103 8.99 -13.34 7.62
C SER A 103 10.26 -13.76 8.34
N GLY A 104 10.16 -14.82 9.14
CA GLY A 104 11.32 -15.38 9.85
C GLY A 104 11.72 -14.65 11.11
N ALA A 105 10.97 -13.66 11.60
CA ALA A 105 11.24 -12.97 12.87
C ALA A 105 11.37 -13.94 14.05
N THR A 106 10.59 -15.02 14.06
CA THR A 106 10.68 -16.07 15.09
C THR A 106 12.00 -16.83 15.08
N ARG A 107 12.67 -16.95 13.93
CA ARG A 107 13.99 -17.59 13.83
C ARG A 107 15.08 -16.79 14.54
N MET A 108 14.90 -15.48 14.67
CA MET A 108 15.84 -14.64 15.42
C MET A 108 15.85 -15.00 16.89
N LEU A 109 14.73 -15.50 17.44
CA LEU A 109 14.61 -15.94 18.82
C LEU A 109 15.31 -17.28 19.10
N GLU A 110 15.74 -18.02 18.09
CA GLU A 110 16.50 -19.27 18.23
C GLU A 110 17.97 -19.01 18.59
N TYR A 111 18.44 -17.78 18.44
CA TYR A 111 19.81 -17.41 18.77
C TYR A 111 19.99 -17.20 20.28
N PRO A 112 21.11 -17.65 20.88
CA PRO A 112 21.37 -17.58 22.32
C PRO A 112 21.27 -16.18 22.92
N GLU A 113 21.54 -15.13 22.11
CA GLU A 113 21.48 -13.72 22.50
C GLU A 113 20.06 -13.28 22.90
N TYR A 114 19.05 -13.98 22.40
CA TYR A 114 17.63 -13.69 22.64
C TYR A 114 16.97 -14.64 23.64
N ASN A 115 17.75 -15.45 24.35
CA ASN A 115 17.23 -16.27 25.46
C ASN A 115 16.78 -15.44 26.68
N ASP A 116 17.19 -14.15 26.73
CA ASP A 116 16.68 -13.18 27.69
C ASP A 116 15.32 -12.65 27.23
N PHE A 117 14.30 -12.81 28.07
CA PHE A 117 12.94 -12.37 27.78
C PHE A 117 12.84 -10.88 27.44
N LYS A 118 13.65 -10.04 28.08
CA LYS A 118 13.67 -8.60 27.80
C LYS A 118 14.19 -8.32 26.40
N ARG A 119 15.31 -8.92 26.02
CA ARG A 119 15.88 -8.77 24.67
C ARG A 119 14.98 -9.31 23.58
N ALA A 120 14.36 -10.46 23.82
CA ALA A 120 13.39 -11.05 22.91
C ALA A 120 12.17 -10.15 22.69
N ARG A 121 11.63 -9.57 23.77
CA ARG A 121 10.50 -8.64 23.69
C ARG A 121 10.88 -7.34 22.97
N ASP A 122 12.05 -6.79 23.28
CA ASP A 122 12.52 -5.54 22.68
C ASP A 122 12.74 -5.74 21.15
N LEU A 123 13.30 -6.88 20.73
CA LEU A 123 13.42 -7.24 19.33
C LEU A 123 12.06 -7.36 18.66
N MET A 124 11.10 -8.07 19.25
CA MET A 124 9.76 -8.22 18.67
C MET A 124 9.06 -6.88 18.55
N THR A 125 9.16 -6.03 19.56
CA THR A 125 8.61 -4.67 19.52
C THR A 125 9.23 -3.84 18.40
N ALA A 126 10.53 -3.96 18.15
CA ALA A 126 11.21 -3.27 17.05
C ALA A 126 10.79 -3.80 15.68
N VAL A 127 10.60 -5.11 15.55
CA VAL A 127 10.14 -5.76 14.32
C VAL A 127 8.68 -5.41 14.00
N GLU A 128 7.86 -5.15 15.01
CA GLU A 128 6.48 -4.69 14.84
C GLU A 128 6.38 -3.24 14.34
N LYS A 129 7.41 -2.43 14.56
CA LYS A 129 7.49 -1.05 14.06
C LYS A 129 7.87 -1.01 12.57
N LYS A 130 6.94 -1.44 11.73
CA LYS A 130 7.14 -1.56 10.27
C LYS A 130 7.65 -0.29 9.60
N ASP A 131 7.26 0.89 10.08
CA ASP A 131 7.68 2.17 9.51
C ASP A 131 9.16 2.47 9.75
N GLU A 132 9.71 2.07 10.89
CA GLU A 132 11.13 2.23 11.21
C GLU A 132 11.96 1.26 10.37
N LEU A 133 11.56 -0.01 10.30
CA LEU A 133 12.21 -1.00 9.45
C LEU A 133 12.17 -0.60 7.97
N TYR A 134 11.04 -0.09 7.50
CA TYR A 134 10.93 0.41 6.14
C TYR A 134 11.91 1.56 5.85
N ARG A 135 12.03 2.52 6.79
CA ARG A 135 13.01 3.62 6.66
C ARG A 135 14.44 3.10 6.61
N MET A 136 14.79 2.11 7.42
CA MET A 136 16.11 1.49 7.40
C MET A 136 16.43 0.84 6.07
N VAL A 137 15.47 0.08 5.50
CA VAL A 137 15.62 -0.57 4.20
C VAL A 137 15.69 0.47 3.07
N LYS A 138 14.81 1.48 3.10
CA LYS A 138 14.77 2.54 2.08
C LYS A 138 16.05 3.38 2.04
N ASN A 139 16.65 3.64 3.21
CA ASN A 139 17.88 4.42 3.32
C ASN A 139 19.15 3.61 2.94
N ALA A 140 19.00 2.33 2.60
CA ALA A 140 20.12 1.48 2.19
C ALA A 140 20.75 1.86 0.83
N GLY A 141 20.13 2.79 0.09
CA GLY A 141 20.67 3.32 -1.17
C GLY A 141 20.38 2.44 -2.39
N VAL A 142 20.77 2.93 -3.57
CA VAL A 142 20.55 2.29 -4.88
C VAL A 142 21.69 1.30 -5.22
N MET A 143 22.40 0.78 -4.23
CA MET A 143 23.43 -0.23 -4.43
C MET A 143 22.81 -1.63 -4.46
N GLU A 144 23.26 -2.48 -5.37
CA GLU A 144 22.78 -3.87 -5.50
C GLU A 144 22.85 -4.65 -4.18
N VAL A 145 23.88 -4.42 -3.37
CA VAL A 145 24.00 -4.99 -2.02
C VAL A 145 24.56 -3.92 -1.06
N SER A 146 23.92 -3.73 0.05
CA SER A 146 24.40 -2.85 1.13
C SER A 146 24.39 -3.59 2.47
N VAL A 147 25.41 -3.39 3.26
CA VAL A 147 25.56 -3.97 4.61
C VAL A 147 25.74 -2.85 5.59
N ARG A 148 24.92 -2.81 6.65
CA ARG A 148 25.06 -1.89 7.78
C ARG A 148 25.17 -2.68 9.07
N ILE A 149 26.02 -2.24 9.98
CA ILE A 149 26.38 -2.99 11.19
C ILE A 149 26.20 -2.10 12.41
N GLY A 150 25.55 -2.63 13.43
CA GLY A 150 25.46 -2.02 14.76
C GLY A 150 24.93 -0.60 14.76
N SER A 151 25.73 0.35 15.23
CA SER A 151 25.34 1.77 15.37
C SER A 151 24.96 2.46 14.07
N GLU A 152 25.33 1.93 12.91
CA GLU A 152 24.93 2.45 11.61
C GLU A 152 23.42 2.27 11.33
N LEU A 153 22.75 1.42 12.11
CA LEU A 153 21.31 1.19 12.01
C LEU A 153 20.47 2.26 12.71
N GLY A 154 21.10 3.12 13.52
CA GLY A 154 20.46 4.29 14.12
C GLY A 154 19.60 4.03 15.35
N GLU A 155 19.40 2.76 15.74
CA GLU A 155 18.61 2.35 16.90
C GLU A 155 19.43 1.45 17.82
N ASP A 156 19.45 1.75 19.12
CA ASP A 156 20.22 0.97 20.13
C ASP A 156 19.80 -0.52 20.20
N ILE A 157 18.57 -0.80 19.84
CA ILE A 157 18.02 -2.17 19.81
C ILE A 157 18.72 -3.05 18.76
N PHE A 158 19.21 -2.46 17.69
CA PHE A 158 19.89 -3.15 16.59
C PHE A 158 21.43 -3.06 16.64
N LYS A 159 21.99 -2.56 17.74
CA LYS A 159 23.45 -2.38 17.87
C LYS A 159 24.27 -3.65 17.69
N ASP A 160 23.68 -4.81 18.03
CA ASP A 160 24.30 -6.13 17.91
C ASP A 160 23.82 -6.86 16.63
N CYS A 161 23.11 -6.16 15.74
CA CYS A 161 22.57 -6.69 14.50
C CYS A 161 23.31 -6.16 13.26
N SER A 162 23.15 -6.85 12.16
CA SER A 162 23.52 -6.37 10.84
C SER A 162 22.31 -6.42 9.89
N LEU A 163 22.19 -5.42 9.04
CA LEU A 163 21.19 -5.33 8.00
C LEU A 163 21.87 -5.50 6.64
N VAL A 164 21.50 -6.53 5.92
CA VAL A 164 21.92 -6.74 4.54
C VAL A 164 20.71 -6.48 3.63
N THR A 165 20.84 -5.55 2.70
CA THR A 165 19.82 -5.25 1.71
C THR A 165 20.35 -5.57 0.32
N ALA A 166 19.52 -6.20 -0.50
CA ALA A 166 19.75 -6.46 -1.93
C ALA A 166 18.57 -5.90 -2.73
N THR A 167 18.86 -5.22 -3.83
CA THR A 167 17.88 -4.63 -4.76
C THR A 167 18.09 -5.17 -6.17
#